data_4d59ac6e4e3111d353e92bc0616ce524
#
_entry.id   4d59ac6e4e3111d353e92bc0616ce524
#
_cell.length_a   1.000
_cell.length_b   1.000
_cell.length_c   1.000
_cell.angle_alpha   90.00
_cell.angle_beta   90.00
_cell.angle_gamma   90.00
#
_symmetry.space_group_name_H-M   'P 1'
#
loop_
_entity.id
_entity.type
_entity.pdbx_description
1 polymer ?
#
loop_
_entity_poly.entity_id
_entity_poly.type
_entity_poly.pdbx_seq_one_letter_code
_entity_poly.pdbx_strand_id
1 'polypeptide(L)'
;TVEQHSAEDIGTLIDLIEVDRAEHGIPPLTTEAIGRDLAEYGRVVLEGLDFADGGARLTEGSAPALAAVAGYLQAQPGATLYIVGHSAAGDSLSDAEHLSQARAEAVVAALVGQHGIAPDRLRGFGAGPLAPLFSNRSAAGRLRNQRIEAVEAP
;
A
#
# COMPACT_ATOMS: atom_id res chain seq x y z
N THR A 1 20.34 -24.09 -24.76
CA THR A 1 20.92 -22.88 -24.19
C THR A 1 19.85 -21.81 -24.00
N VAL A 2 19.06 -21.52 -25.02
CA VAL A 2 18.00 -20.52 -24.93
C VAL A 2 16.92 -20.95 -23.94
N GLU A 3 16.56 -22.23 -23.96
CA GLU A 3 15.57 -22.78 -23.03
C GLU A 3 16.04 -22.73 -21.59
N GLN A 4 17.33 -23.00 -21.36
CA GLN A 4 17.91 -22.90 -20.03
C GLN A 4 17.89 -21.47 -19.53
N HIS A 5 18.19 -20.51 -20.40
CA HIS A 5 18.10 -19.10 -20.03
C HIS A 5 16.68 -18.71 -19.64
N SER A 6 15.68 -19.18 -20.36
CA SER A 6 14.29 -18.88 -20.03
C SER A 6 13.89 -19.41 -18.66
N ALA A 7 14.30 -20.63 -18.32
CA ALA A 7 14.00 -21.22 -17.03
C ALA A 7 14.73 -20.51 -15.89
N GLU A 8 15.97 -20.16 -16.10
CA GLU A 8 16.75 -19.40 -15.13
C GLU A 8 16.18 -18.00 -14.96
N ASP A 9 15.78 -17.38 -16.05
CA ASP A 9 15.20 -16.04 -16.01
C ASP A 9 13.91 -15.99 -15.21
N ILE A 10 13.07 -17.03 -15.27
CA ILE A 10 11.83 -17.08 -14.49
C ILE A 10 12.14 -17.15 -12.99
N GLY A 11 13.06 -18.01 -12.57
CA GLY A 11 13.45 -18.14 -11.17
C GLY A 11 14.13 -16.86 -10.66
N THR A 12 15.01 -16.31 -11.46
CA THR A 12 15.73 -15.08 -11.14
C THR A 12 14.78 -13.88 -11.09
N LEU A 13 13.75 -13.88 -11.91
CA LEU A 13 12.77 -12.80 -11.95
C LEU A 13 12.00 -12.67 -10.63
N ILE A 14 11.70 -13.76 -9.95
CA ILE A 14 11.03 -13.72 -8.65
C ILE A 14 11.92 -13.04 -7.61
N ASP A 15 13.20 -13.38 -7.59
CA ASP A 15 14.16 -12.76 -6.70
C ASP A 15 14.41 -11.29 -7.07
N LEU A 16 14.47 -11.00 -8.36
CA LEU A 16 14.67 -9.64 -8.86
C LEU A 16 13.51 -8.70 -8.55
N ILE A 17 12.30 -9.19 -8.43
CA ILE A 17 11.16 -8.34 -8.08
C ILE A 17 11.37 -7.68 -6.70
N GLU A 18 11.96 -8.39 -5.75
CA GLU A 18 12.26 -7.82 -4.44
C GLU A 18 13.43 -6.84 -4.48
N VAL A 19 14.45 -7.14 -5.27
CA VAL A 19 15.61 -6.26 -5.48
C VAL A 19 15.18 -5.04 -6.28
N ASP A 20 14.38 -5.22 -7.33
CA ASP A 20 13.90 -4.14 -8.17
C ASP A 20 13.04 -3.14 -7.40
N ARG A 21 12.34 -3.58 -6.39
CA ARG A 21 11.61 -2.68 -5.51
C ARG A 21 12.52 -1.63 -4.89
N ALA A 22 13.76 -2.01 -4.61
CA ALA A 22 14.74 -1.12 -4.01
C ALA A 22 15.55 -0.32 -5.05
N GLU A 23 15.90 -0.93 -6.18
CA GLU A 23 16.84 -0.37 -7.14
C GLU A 23 16.18 0.22 -8.38
N HIS A 24 15.28 -0.54 -9.00
CA HIS A 24 14.63 -0.16 -10.26
C HIS A 24 13.19 0.23 -10.05
N GLY A 25 12.69 -0.12 -8.90
CA GLY A 25 11.34 0.18 -8.51
C GLY A 25 10.29 -0.66 -9.24
N ILE A 26 9.20 -0.90 -8.56
CA ILE A 26 7.93 -1.25 -9.19
C ILE A 26 7.47 0.01 -9.91
N PRO A 27 6.82 -0.08 -11.08
CA PRO A 27 6.28 1.11 -11.71
C PRO A 27 5.52 1.95 -10.70
N PRO A 28 5.69 3.27 -10.70
CA PRO A 28 5.01 4.11 -9.72
C PRO A 28 3.50 3.91 -9.80
N LEU A 29 2.87 3.98 -8.65
CA LEU A 29 1.42 3.94 -8.55
C LEU A 29 0.83 5.09 -9.38
N THR A 30 -0.11 4.79 -10.25
CA THR A 30 -0.75 5.79 -11.10
C THR A 30 -2.24 5.86 -10.81
N THR A 31 -2.83 7.00 -11.11
CA THR A 31 -4.28 7.19 -10.98
C THR A 31 -5.05 6.16 -11.81
N GLU A 32 -4.56 5.83 -13.00
CA GLU A 32 -5.16 4.84 -13.89
C GLU A 32 -5.09 3.44 -13.30
N ALA A 33 -3.96 3.06 -12.70
CA ALA A 33 -3.81 1.76 -12.06
C ALA A 33 -4.74 1.63 -10.84
N ILE A 34 -4.88 2.69 -10.07
CA ILE A 34 -5.82 2.72 -8.94
C ILE A 34 -7.24 2.46 -9.42
N GLY A 35 -7.68 3.19 -10.42
CA GLY A 35 -9.03 3.04 -10.97
C GLY A 35 -9.28 1.65 -11.53
N ARG A 36 -8.32 1.10 -12.25
CA ARG A 36 -8.41 -0.25 -12.82
C ARG A 36 -8.54 -1.31 -11.71
N ASP A 37 -7.68 -1.26 -10.71
CA ASP A 37 -7.66 -2.27 -9.66
C ASP A 37 -8.90 -2.16 -8.76
N LEU A 38 -9.35 -0.96 -8.46
CA LEU A 38 -10.60 -0.76 -7.73
C LEU A 38 -11.80 -1.31 -8.49
N ALA A 39 -11.85 -1.08 -9.81
CA ALA A 39 -12.95 -1.58 -10.63
C ALA A 39 -12.96 -3.11 -10.72
N GLU A 40 -11.79 -3.73 -10.78
CA GLU A 40 -11.66 -5.18 -10.95
C GLU A 40 -11.74 -5.94 -9.63
N TYR A 41 -11.07 -5.44 -8.59
CA TYR A 41 -10.90 -6.17 -7.32
C TYR A 41 -11.59 -5.51 -6.13
N GLY A 42 -12.07 -4.29 -6.27
CA GLY A 42 -12.62 -3.51 -5.17
C GLY A 42 -11.57 -2.96 -4.22
N ARG A 43 -10.28 -3.23 -4.47
CA ARG A 43 -9.16 -2.78 -3.65
C ARG A 43 -7.90 -2.62 -4.49
N VAL A 44 -6.99 -1.81 -3.98
CA VAL A 44 -5.67 -1.62 -4.59
C VAL A 44 -4.63 -1.43 -3.48
N VAL A 45 -3.47 -2.04 -3.63
CA VAL A 45 -2.33 -1.80 -2.74
C VAL A 45 -1.70 -0.47 -3.13
N LEU A 46 -1.52 0.42 -2.15
CA LEU A 46 -0.94 1.74 -2.38
C LEU A 46 0.59 1.64 -2.25
N GLU A 47 1.22 1.20 -3.32
CA GLU A 47 2.67 1.08 -3.40
C GLU A 47 3.32 2.47 -3.36
N GLY A 48 4.46 2.55 -2.70
CA GLY A 48 5.22 3.80 -2.61
C GLY A 48 4.96 4.62 -1.36
N LEU A 49 4.06 4.19 -0.51
CA LEU A 49 3.90 4.79 0.82
C LEU A 49 4.98 4.24 1.74
N ASP A 50 5.66 5.13 2.43
CA ASP A 50 6.77 4.77 3.32
C ASP A 50 6.63 5.52 4.65
N PHE A 51 6.95 4.84 5.74
CA PHE A 51 6.83 5.37 7.09
C PHE A 51 8.18 5.38 7.78
N ALA A 52 8.49 6.50 8.42
CA ALA A 52 9.77 6.69 9.08
C ALA A 52 9.85 5.89 10.39
N ASP A 53 11.02 5.31 10.64
CA ASP A 53 11.40 4.74 11.95
C ASP A 53 10.44 3.66 12.48
N GLY A 54 9.80 2.92 11.59
CA GLY A 54 8.83 1.89 11.99
C GLY A 54 7.53 2.44 12.58
N GLY A 55 7.33 3.75 12.51
CA GLY A 55 6.14 4.42 13.03
C GLY A 55 5.08 4.69 11.99
N ALA A 56 4.31 5.75 12.21
CA ALA A 56 3.20 6.15 11.36
C ALA A 56 3.41 7.50 10.66
N ARG A 57 4.62 8.04 10.67
CA ARG A 57 4.93 9.30 10.01
C ARG A 57 5.35 9.03 8.57
N LEU A 58 4.60 9.54 7.61
CA LEU A 58 4.92 9.42 6.19
C LEU A 58 6.20 10.16 5.84
N THR A 59 7.05 9.53 5.02
CA THR A 59 8.25 10.18 4.48
C THR A 59 7.90 11.00 3.24
N GLU A 60 8.82 11.89 2.84
CA GLU A 60 8.66 12.67 1.61
C GLU A 60 8.58 11.77 0.36
N GLY A 61 9.19 10.59 0.41
CA GLY A 61 9.11 9.62 -0.68
C GLY A 61 7.71 9.11 -0.96
N SER A 62 6.78 9.31 -0.03
CA SER A 62 5.37 8.94 -0.20
C SER A 62 4.58 9.91 -1.09
N ALA A 63 5.12 11.07 -1.41
CA ALA A 63 4.41 12.12 -2.13
C ALA A 63 3.83 11.67 -3.49
N PRO A 64 4.55 10.93 -4.34
CA PRO A 64 3.97 10.47 -5.61
C PRO A 64 2.78 9.54 -5.43
N ALA A 65 2.82 8.64 -4.45
CA ALA A 65 1.70 7.74 -4.17
C ALA A 65 0.47 8.50 -3.67
N LEU A 66 0.67 9.47 -2.78
CA LEU A 66 -0.40 10.33 -2.30
C LEU A 66 -1.02 11.14 -3.45
N ALA A 67 -0.20 11.67 -4.33
CA ALA A 67 -0.67 12.41 -5.50
C ALA A 67 -1.52 11.53 -6.43
N ALA A 68 -1.14 10.27 -6.62
CA ALA A 68 -1.90 9.33 -7.45
C ALA A 68 -3.29 9.06 -6.87
N VAL A 69 -3.37 8.84 -5.56
CA VAL A 69 -4.66 8.63 -4.87
C VAL A 69 -5.52 9.88 -4.95
N ALA A 70 -4.93 11.04 -4.69
CA ALA A 70 -5.64 12.32 -4.80
C ALA A 70 -6.17 12.54 -6.21
N GLY A 71 -5.36 12.24 -7.23
CA GLY A 71 -5.78 12.33 -8.63
C GLY A 71 -6.98 11.45 -8.94
N TYR A 72 -6.99 10.23 -8.42
CA TYR A 72 -8.14 9.34 -8.58
C TYR A 72 -9.41 9.94 -7.95
N LEU A 73 -9.31 10.41 -6.71
CA LEU A 73 -10.44 10.99 -6.00
C LEU A 73 -10.95 12.27 -6.67
N GLN A 74 -10.06 13.07 -7.22
CA GLN A 74 -10.42 14.28 -7.96
C GLN A 74 -11.13 13.95 -9.28
N ALA A 75 -10.69 12.88 -9.96
CA ALA A 75 -11.30 12.42 -11.20
C ALA A 75 -12.63 11.69 -10.99
N GLN A 76 -12.87 11.18 -9.77
CA GLN A 76 -14.06 10.43 -9.42
C GLN A 76 -14.75 11.10 -8.21
N PRO A 77 -15.48 12.19 -8.43
CA PRO A 77 -16.03 12.99 -7.31
C PRO A 77 -17.01 12.22 -6.42
N GLY A 78 -17.63 11.17 -6.93
CA GLY A 78 -18.55 10.33 -6.14
C GLY A 78 -17.90 9.20 -5.37
N ALA A 79 -16.59 8.99 -5.54
CA ALA A 79 -15.90 7.89 -4.90
C ALA A 79 -15.58 8.19 -3.43
N THR A 80 -15.78 7.19 -2.59
CA THR A 80 -15.37 7.18 -1.20
C THR A 80 -14.46 5.97 -0.99
N LEU A 81 -13.34 6.15 -0.34
CA LEU A 81 -12.36 5.09 -0.10
C LEU A 81 -12.16 4.84 1.37
N TYR A 82 -12.05 3.57 1.72
CA TYR A 82 -11.48 3.15 3.00
C TYR A 82 -9.98 2.97 2.80
N ILE A 83 -9.20 3.56 3.67
CA ILE A 83 -7.74 3.39 3.69
C ILE A 83 -7.44 2.39 4.80
N VAL A 84 -6.94 1.24 4.43
CA VAL A 84 -6.76 0.11 5.36
C VAL A 84 -5.29 -0.19 5.54
N GLY A 85 -4.81 -0.03 6.76
CA GLY A 85 -3.45 -0.37 7.15
C GLY A 85 -3.35 -1.83 7.57
N HIS A 86 -2.24 -2.47 7.20
CA HIS A 86 -1.90 -3.83 7.58
C HIS A 86 -0.49 -3.85 8.17
N SER A 87 -0.32 -4.53 9.28
CA SER A 87 0.97 -4.63 9.94
C SER A 87 1.07 -5.93 10.71
N ALA A 88 2.22 -6.58 10.60
CA ALA A 88 2.57 -7.71 11.46
C ALA A 88 3.57 -7.31 12.54
N ALA A 89 3.86 -6.02 12.68
CA ALA A 89 4.80 -5.50 13.66
C ALA A 89 4.15 -5.32 15.02
N GLY A 90 4.96 -5.44 16.08
CA GLY A 90 4.53 -5.27 17.45
C GLY A 90 4.55 -6.59 18.21
N ASP A 91 4.43 -6.49 19.52
CA ASP A 91 4.51 -7.64 20.43
C ASP A 91 3.15 -8.30 20.63
N SER A 92 2.08 -7.68 20.17
CA SER A 92 0.72 -8.17 20.37
C SER A 92 -0.17 -7.82 19.19
N LEU A 93 -1.32 -8.49 19.11
CA LEU A 93 -2.36 -8.16 18.14
C LEU A 93 -2.78 -6.69 18.26
N SER A 94 -2.96 -6.22 19.48
CA SER A 94 -3.34 -4.84 19.75
C SER A 94 -2.31 -3.84 19.23
N ASP A 95 -1.02 -4.13 19.41
CA ASP A 95 0.04 -3.25 18.91
C ASP A 95 0.02 -3.16 17.39
N ALA A 96 -0.15 -4.30 16.72
CA ALA A 96 -0.23 -4.33 15.27
C ALA A 96 -1.47 -3.59 14.74
N GLU A 97 -2.60 -3.74 15.40
CA GLU A 97 -3.82 -3.01 15.06
C GLU A 97 -3.63 -1.50 15.23
N HIS A 98 -3.09 -1.07 16.36
CA HIS A 98 -2.85 0.34 16.63
C HIS A 98 -1.89 0.97 15.62
N LEU A 99 -0.81 0.28 15.30
CA LEU A 99 0.16 0.80 14.31
C LEU A 99 -0.47 0.91 12.92
N SER A 100 -1.19 -0.13 12.49
CA SER A 100 -1.84 -0.12 11.19
C SER A 100 -2.94 0.94 11.12
N GLN A 101 -3.69 1.16 12.20
CA GLN A 101 -4.68 2.23 12.30
C GLN A 101 -4.01 3.60 12.18
N ALA A 102 -2.94 3.82 12.94
CA ALA A 102 -2.22 5.10 12.90
C ALA A 102 -1.64 5.40 11.51
N ARG A 103 -1.15 4.37 10.83
CA ARG A 103 -0.64 4.52 9.46
C ARG A 103 -1.74 4.88 8.47
N ALA A 104 -2.88 4.20 8.55
CA ALA A 104 -4.03 4.52 7.70
C ALA A 104 -4.51 5.96 7.94
N GLU A 105 -4.59 6.37 9.20
CA GLU A 105 -4.99 7.73 9.56
C GLU A 105 -4.00 8.78 9.07
N ALA A 106 -2.70 8.47 9.07
CA ALA A 106 -1.68 9.37 8.54
C ALA A 106 -1.87 9.59 7.02
N VAL A 107 -2.23 8.55 6.29
CA VAL A 107 -2.53 8.67 4.86
C VAL A 107 -3.77 9.53 4.63
N VAL A 108 -4.84 9.29 5.38
CA VAL A 108 -6.04 10.11 5.31
C VAL A 108 -5.73 11.57 5.62
N ALA A 109 -4.98 11.83 6.69
CA ALA A 109 -4.61 13.20 7.06
C ALA A 109 -3.80 13.90 5.98
N ALA A 110 -2.90 13.19 5.32
CA ALA A 110 -2.11 13.75 4.23
C ALA A 110 -2.97 14.08 3.00
N LEU A 111 -3.90 13.20 2.64
CA LEU A 111 -4.80 13.44 1.53
C LEU A 111 -5.73 14.63 1.79
N VAL A 112 -6.23 14.76 2.99
CA VAL A 112 -7.06 15.91 3.39
C VAL A 112 -6.24 17.19 3.45
N GLY A 113 -5.11 17.15 4.17
CA GLY A 113 -4.33 18.36 4.45
C GLY A 113 -3.50 18.86 3.28
N GLN A 114 -2.90 17.96 2.51
CA GLN A 114 -1.99 18.33 1.42
C GLN A 114 -2.68 18.39 0.06
N HIS A 115 -3.72 17.60 -0.14
CA HIS A 115 -4.39 17.49 -1.43
C HIS A 115 -5.83 17.99 -1.44
N GLY A 116 -6.31 18.49 -0.32
CA GLY A 116 -7.63 19.09 -0.24
C GLY A 116 -8.80 18.13 -0.45
N ILE A 117 -8.60 16.83 -0.23
CA ILE A 117 -9.67 15.85 -0.33
C ILE A 117 -10.64 16.06 0.86
N ALA A 118 -11.94 16.05 0.58
CA ALA A 118 -12.94 16.22 1.63
C ALA A 118 -12.86 15.05 2.64
N PRO A 119 -12.84 15.33 3.94
CA PRO A 119 -12.66 14.28 4.96
C PRO A 119 -13.72 13.19 4.94
N ASP A 120 -14.94 13.50 4.53
CA ASP A 120 -16.04 12.54 4.45
C ASP A 120 -15.91 11.54 3.31
N ARG A 121 -14.93 11.73 2.43
CA ARG A 121 -14.64 10.81 1.33
C ARG A 121 -13.59 9.76 1.68
N LEU A 122 -13.03 9.82 2.88
CA LEU A 122 -11.93 8.95 3.31
C LEU A 122 -12.19 8.48 4.73
N ARG A 123 -11.83 7.23 5.00
CA ARG A 123 -11.88 6.69 6.34
C ARG A 123 -10.75 5.69 6.54
N GLY A 124 -10.02 5.81 7.65
CA GLY A 124 -8.88 4.95 7.96
C GLY A 124 -9.24 3.82 8.90
N PHE A 125 -8.70 2.64 8.61
CA PHE A 125 -8.89 1.44 9.44
C PHE A 125 -7.57 0.71 9.59
N GLY A 126 -7.37 0.07 10.73
CA GLY A 126 -6.23 -0.81 10.98
C GLY A 126 -6.68 -2.25 11.06
N ALA A 127 -6.21 -3.08 10.14
CA ALA A 127 -6.47 -4.52 10.13
C ALA A 127 -5.42 -5.32 10.89
N GLY A 128 -4.31 -4.69 11.31
CA GLY A 128 -3.22 -5.40 11.96
C GLY A 128 -2.74 -6.56 11.11
N PRO A 129 -2.54 -7.76 11.69
CA PRO A 129 -2.07 -8.94 10.97
C PRO A 129 -3.19 -9.82 10.44
N LEU A 130 -4.45 -9.39 10.48
CA LEU A 130 -5.61 -10.26 10.27
C LEU A 130 -5.87 -10.61 8.81
N ALA A 131 -5.26 -9.90 7.86
CA ALA A 131 -5.46 -10.14 6.44
C ALA A 131 -4.12 -10.21 5.70
N PRO A 132 -3.31 -11.25 5.95
CA PRO A 132 -2.01 -11.36 5.33
C PRO A 132 -2.13 -11.76 3.86
N LEU A 133 -1.23 -11.23 3.02
CA LEU A 133 -1.06 -11.69 1.65
C LEU A 133 -0.05 -12.84 1.59
N PHE A 134 0.89 -12.86 2.52
CA PHE A 134 1.96 -13.86 2.60
C PHE A 134 2.05 -14.37 4.03
N SER A 135 2.78 -15.48 4.22
CA SER A 135 2.96 -16.02 5.57
C SER A 135 3.75 -15.06 6.46
N ASN A 136 3.28 -14.87 7.68
CA ASN A 136 4.02 -14.13 8.70
C ASN A 136 5.17 -14.95 9.34
N ARG A 137 5.36 -16.20 8.90
CA ARG A 137 6.44 -17.06 9.41
C ARG A 137 7.81 -16.62 8.93
N SER A 138 7.88 -15.95 7.79
CA SER A 138 9.15 -15.44 7.25
C SER A 138 9.23 -13.92 7.42
N ALA A 139 10.46 -13.41 7.52
CA ALA A 139 10.69 -11.98 7.56
C ALA A 139 10.23 -11.30 6.26
N ALA A 140 10.47 -11.95 5.12
CA ALA A 140 10.03 -11.45 3.82
C ALA A 140 8.49 -11.35 3.73
N GLY A 141 7.79 -12.37 4.23
CA GLY A 141 6.33 -12.36 4.26
C GLY A 141 5.78 -11.26 5.15
N ARG A 142 6.36 -11.10 6.34
CA ARG A 142 5.95 -10.01 7.25
C ARG A 142 6.16 -8.64 6.64
N LEU A 143 7.28 -8.43 5.95
CA LEU A 143 7.56 -7.17 5.29
C LEU A 143 6.54 -6.84 4.21
N ARG A 144 6.16 -7.83 3.40
CA ARG A 144 5.16 -7.65 2.35
C ARG A 144 3.75 -7.46 2.89
N ASN A 145 3.47 -8.00 4.06
CA ASN A 145 2.18 -7.82 4.71
C ASN A 145 2.00 -6.42 5.30
N GLN A 146 3.10 -5.70 5.53
CA GLN A 146 3.05 -4.30 5.95
C GLN A 146 2.74 -3.42 4.74
N ARG A 147 1.48 -3.06 4.61
CA ARG A 147 1.01 -2.30 3.46
C ARG A 147 -0.20 -1.45 3.81
N ILE A 148 -0.49 -0.51 2.93
CA ILE A 148 -1.73 0.25 2.95
C ILE A 148 -2.51 -0.11 1.70
N GLU A 149 -3.79 -0.35 1.85
CA GLU A 149 -4.70 -0.58 0.73
C GLU A 149 -5.78 0.49 0.71
N ALA A 150 -6.22 0.86 -0.49
CA ALA A 150 -7.46 1.59 -0.66
C ALA A 150 -8.55 0.59 -1.05
N VAL A 151 -9.69 0.70 -0.42
CA VAL A 151 -10.84 -0.17 -0.66
C VAL A 151 -12.03 0.71 -1.04
N GLU A 152 -12.71 0.34 -2.11
CA GLU A 152 -13.88 1.06 -2.54
C GLU A 152 -15.01 0.88 -1.53
N ALA A 153 -15.57 1.99 -1.08
CA ALA A 153 -16.71 1.95 -0.18
C ALA A 153 -17.97 1.54 -0.95
N PRO A 154 -18.81 0.66 -0.38
CA PRO A 154 -20.04 0.21 -1.03
C PRO A 154 -21.08 1.30 -1.20
#